data_4c29e9f89d316b86b0c0c2442f678339
#
_entry.id   4c29e9f89d316b86b0c0c2442f678339
#
_cell.length_a   1.000
_cell.length_b   1.000
_cell.length_c   1.000
_cell.angle_alpha   90.00
_cell.angle_beta   90.00
_cell.angle_gamma   90.00
#
_symmetry.space_group_name_H-M   'P 1'
#
loop_
_entity.id
_entity.type
_entity.pdbx_description
1 polymer ?
#
loop_
_entity_poly.entity_id
_entity_poly.type
_entity_poly.pdbx_seq_one_letter_code
_entity_poly.pdbx_strand_id
1 'polypeptide(L)'
;VIVNIDGTGNRVAAITFGPRNVIFVIGMNKLTQNVDAALARARSLAAPVNTARFDIQTPCKLDGVCHNCLSDDCICNYIHYLRHSPKGKHKVILVGESLGY
;
A
#
# COMPACT_ATOMS: atom_id res chain seq x y z
N VAL A 1 -13.19 0.07 1.77
CA VAL A 1 -12.08 -0.89 1.63
C VAL A 1 -10.76 -0.14 1.67
N ILE A 2 -9.77 -0.70 2.36
CA ILE A 2 -8.40 -0.19 2.36
C ILE A 2 -7.53 -1.22 1.66
N VAL A 3 -6.72 -0.77 0.69
CA VAL A 3 -5.78 -1.62 -0.04
C VAL A 3 -4.36 -1.28 0.42
N ASN A 4 -3.61 -2.30 0.82
CA ASN A 4 -2.20 -2.18 1.16
C ASN A 4 -1.36 -3.15 0.34
N ILE A 5 -0.21 -2.69 -0.12
CA ILE A 5 0.82 -3.55 -0.71
C ILE A 5 2.02 -3.54 0.24
N ASP A 6 2.59 -4.72 0.49
CA ASP A 6 3.70 -4.88 1.41
C ASP A 6 4.76 -5.84 0.84
N GLY A 7 6.02 -5.57 1.17
CA GLY A 7 7.15 -6.39 0.71
C GLY A 7 7.39 -7.61 1.60
N THR A 8 7.43 -7.41 2.90
CA THR A 8 7.76 -8.46 3.88
C THR A 8 6.57 -8.95 4.69
N GLY A 9 5.43 -8.28 4.59
CA GLY A 9 4.21 -8.64 5.32
C GLY A 9 4.16 -8.11 6.76
N ASN A 10 5.16 -7.37 7.20
CA ASN A 10 5.25 -6.89 8.59
C ASN A 10 4.15 -5.88 8.94
N ARG A 11 3.84 -4.93 8.06
CA ARG A 11 2.76 -3.96 8.30
C ARG A 11 1.39 -4.62 8.19
N VAL A 12 1.15 -5.40 7.16
CA VAL A 12 -0.15 -6.06 6.97
C VAL A 12 -0.43 -7.10 8.03
N ALA A 13 0.58 -7.74 8.60
CA ALA A 13 0.42 -8.62 9.74
C ALA A 13 -0.15 -7.87 10.95
N ALA A 14 0.40 -6.71 11.30
CA ALA A 14 -0.09 -5.89 12.40
C ALA A 14 -1.46 -5.26 12.11
N ILE A 15 -1.76 -4.93 10.87
CA ILE A 15 -3.09 -4.47 10.46
C ILE A 15 -4.12 -5.57 10.68
N THR A 16 -3.78 -6.81 10.38
CA THR A 16 -4.70 -7.96 10.45
C THR A 16 -4.83 -8.50 11.86
N PHE A 17 -3.71 -8.71 12.54
CA PHE A 17 -3.69 -9.41 13.81
C PHE A 17 -2.69 -8.77 14.80
N GLY A 18 -3.00 -8.84 16.08
CA GLY A 18 -2.14 -8.40 17.18
C GLY A 18 -2.67 -7.13 17.84
N PRO A 19 -2.42 -5.93 17.32
CA PRO A 19 -2.87 -4.69 17.95
C PRO A 19 -4.39 -4.62 18.11
N ARG A 20 -4.85 -4.10 19.24
CA ARG A 20 -6.28 -3.86 19.47
C ARG A 20 -6.83 -2.70 18.64
N ASN A 21 -5.97 -1.73 18.37
CA ASN A 21 -6.31 -0.55 17.59
C ASN A 21 -5.27 -0.31 16.51
N VAL A 22 -5.75 -0.03 15.31
CA VAL A 22 -4.94 0.37 14.16
C VAL A 22 -5.47 1.70 13.66
N ILE A 23 -4.61 2.69 13.54
CA ILE A 23 -4.97 4.01 13.06
C ILE A 23 -4.29 4.23 11.71
N PHE A 24 -5.12 4.50 10.69
CA PHE A 24 -4.63 4.93 9.38
C PHE A 24 -4.73 6.45 9.29
N VAL A 25 -3.62 7.10 9.05
CA VAL A 25 -3.57 8.54 8.72
C VAL A 25 -3.32 8.64 7.22
N ILE A 26 -4.30 9.11 6.46
CA ILE A 26 -4.32 9.01 5.01
C ILE A 26 -4.53 10.39 4.41
N GLY A 27 -3.62 10.81 3.53
CA GLY A 27 -3.79 12.01 2.71
C GLY A 27 -4.87 11.82 1.65
N MET A 28 -5.54 12.90 1.29
CA MET A 28 -6.63 12.89 0.30
C MET A 28 -6.17 12.42 -1.08
N ASN A 29 -4.87 12.54 -1.39
CA ASN A 29 -4.27 12.04 -2.63
C ASN A 29 -4.38 10.52 -2.81
N LYS A 30 -4.70 9.77 -1.76
CA LYS A 30 -4.81 8.30 -1.80
C LYS A 30 -6.24 7.81 -1.96
N LEU A 31 -7.22 8.69 -1.98
CA LEU A 31 -8.61 8.31 -2.22
C LEU A 31 -8.82 7.93 -3.69
N THR A 32 -9.56 6.87 -3.88
CA THR A 32 -9.91 6.35 -5.21
C THR A 32 -11.39 5.97 -5.25
N GLN A 33 -11.93 5.83 -6.47
CA GLN A 33 -13.35 5.57 -6.66
C GLN A 33 -13.77 4.14 -6.26
N ASN A 34 -12.86 3.18 -6.41
CA ASN A 34 -13.14 1.77 -6.16
C ASN A 34 -11.86 1.00 -5.82
N VAL A 35 -12.01 -0.28 -5.50
CA VAL A 35 -10.91 -1.17 -5.08
C VAL A 35 -9.91 -1.38 -6.21
N ASP A 36 -10.38 -1.55 -7.45
CA ASP A 36 -9.50 -1.76 -8.60
C ASP A 36 -8.63 -0.52 -8.85
N ALA A 37 -9.21 0.67 -8.76
CA ALA A 37 -8.48 1.92 -8.86
C ALA A 37 -7.46 2.10 -7.71
N ALA A 38 -7.79 1.63 -6.49
CA ALA A 38 -6.87 1.66 -5.35
C ALA A 38 -5.67 0.74 -5.59
N LEU A 39 -5.91 -0.48 -6.06
CA LEU A 39 -4.84 -1.41 -6.40
C LEU A 39 -3.97 -0.88 -7.55
N ALA A 40 -4.60 -0.37 -8.60
CA ALA A 40 -3.90 0.21 -9.74
C ALA A 40 -3.01 1.39 -9.30
N ARG A 41 -3.52 2.29 -8.45
CA ARG A 41 -2.74 3.40 -7.89
C ARG A 41 -1.55 2.91 -7.06
N ALA A 42 -1.78 1.94 -6.18
CA ALA A 42 -0.72 1.40 -5.32
C ALA A 42 0.40 0.78 -6.16
N ARG A 43 0.07 0.07 -7.24
CA ARG A 43 1.04 -0.61 -8.11
C ARG A 43 1.71 0.32 -9.10
N SER A 44 0.98 1.23 -9.72
CA SER A 44 1.49 2.06 -10.82
C SER A 44 2.09 3.39 -10.37
N LEU A 45 1.73 3.87 -9.19
CA LEU A 45 2.26 5.13 -8.64
C LEU A 45 3.10 4.89 -7.39
N ALA A 46 2.48 4.35 -6.31
CA ALA A 46 3.14 4.29 -5.01
C ALA A 46 4.34 3.34 -4.99
N ALA A 47 4.21 2.15 -5.55
CA ALA A 47 5.29 1.16 -5.53
C ALA A 47 6.51 1.59 -6.36
N PRO A 48 6.39 2.04 -7.61
CA PRO A 48 7.55 2.54 -8.37
C PRO A 48 8.29 3.69 -7.69
N VAL A 49 7.56 4.66 -7.15
CA VAL A 49 8.18 5.78 -6.41
C VAL A 49 8.88 5.26 -5.15
N ASN A 50 8.27 4.31 -4.44
CA ASN A 50 8.85 3.76 -3.22
C ASN A 50 10.12 2.94 -3.49
N THR A 51 10.24 2.25 -4.63
CA THR A 51 11.44 1.47 -4.99
C THR A 51 12.70 2.34 -5.10
N ALA A 52 12.54 3.62 -5.41
CA ALA A 52 13.67 4.54 -5.51
C ALA A 52 14.47 4.69 -4.19
N ARG A 53 13.85 4.37 -3.05
CA ARG A 53 14.49 4.45 -1.73
C ARG A 53 15.38 3.25 -1.40
N PHE A 54 15.28 2.17 -2.16
CA PHE A 54 15.96 0.91 -1.86
C PHE A 54 17.07 0.62 -2.87
N ASP A 55 18.09 -0.07 -2.41
CA ASP A 55 19.14 -0.63 -3.28
C ASP A 55 18.67 -1.99 -3.82
N ILE A 56 17.79 -1.94 -4.82
CA ILE A 56 17.16 -3.09 -5.46
C ILE A 56 17.16 -2.93 -6.98
N GLN A 57 16.98 -4.05 -7.68
CA GLN A 57 17.01 -4.15 -9.14
C GLN A 57 15.64 -4.58 -9.67
N THR A 58 14.63 -3.73 -9.55
CA THR A 58 13.31 -3.98 -10.10
C THR A 58 13.11 -3.24 -11.42
N PRO A 59 12.29 -3.77 -12.36
CA PRO A 59 11.98 -3.04 -13.59
C PRO A 59 11.39 -1.66 -13.35
N CYS A 60 10.48 -1.53 -12.38
CA CYS A 60 9.83 -0.27 -12.06
C CYS A 60 10.78 0.78 -11.45
N LYS A 61 11.87 0.36 -10.82
CA LYS A 61 12.91 1.30 -10.36
C LYS A 61 13.64 1.92 -11.53
N LEU A 62 13.82 1.17 -12.63
CA LEU A 62 14.54 1.66 -13.80
C LEU A 62 13.72 2.64 -14.64
N ASP A 63 12.42 2.37 -14.84
CA ASP A 63 11.59 3.15 -15.76
C ASP A 63 10.36 3.81 -15.12
N GLY A 64 10.12 3.57 -13.84
CA GLY A 64 8.99 4.15 -13.11
C GLY A 64 7.63 3.51 -13.40
N VAL A 65 7.59 2.40 -14.13
CA VAL A 65 6.37 1.71 -14.55
C VAL A 65 6.30 0.32 -13.93
N CYS A 66 5.14 -0.04 -13.38
CA CYS A 66 4.91 -1.38 -12.87
C CYS A 66 4.78 -2.40 -14.02
N HIS A 67 5.64 -3.41 -14.02
CA HIS A 67 5.67 -4.50 -15.01
C HIS A 67 5.01 -5.78 -14.50
N ASN A 68 4.32 -5.74 -13.36
CA ASN A 68 3.75 -6.93 -12.72
C ASN A 68 4.81 -8.04 -12.54
N CYS A 69 6.01 -7.64 -12.14
CA CYS A 69 7.15 -8.54 -12.05
C CYS A 69 7.02 -9.53 -10.88
N LEU A 70 7.74 -10.64 -10.99
CA LEU A 70 7.99 -11.59 -9.91
C LEU A 70 9.50 -11.64 -9.61
N SER A 71 10.16 -10.48 -9.72
CA SER A 71 11.57 -10.31 -9.39
C SER A 71 11.81 -10.61 -7.90
N ASP A 72 12.96 -11.18 -7.57
CA ASP A 72 13.35 -11.46 -6.18
C ASP A 72 13.40 -10.18 -5.33
N ASP A 73 13.69 -9.04 -5.97
CA ASP A 73 13.72 -7.73 -5.31
C ASP A 73 12.36 -7.03 -5.25
N CYS A 74 11.29 -7.65 -5.76
CA CYS A 74 9.97 -7.03 -5.79
C CYS A 74 9.47 -6.72 -4.37
N ILE A 75 8.98 -5.49 -4.18
CA ILE A 75 8.42 -5.04 -2.91
C ILE A 75 6.90 -5.15 -2.84
N CYS A 76 6.27 -5.81 -3.83
CA CYS A 76 4.82 -5.95 -3.93
C CYS A 76 4.40 -7.42 -3.74
N ASN A 77 4.89 -8.05 -2.68
CA ASN A 77 4.70 -9.48 -2.44
C ASN A 77 3.35 -9.80 -1.80
N TYR A 78 2.81 -8.88 -1.00
CA TYR A 78 1.55 -9.08 -0.28
C TYR A 78 0.56 -8.00 -0.67
N ILE A 79 -0.62 -8.40 -1.13
CA ILE A 79 -1.74 -7.49 -1.40
C ILE A 79 -2.82 -7.79 -0.36
N HIS A 80 -3.12 -6.79 0.46
CA HIS A 80 -4.05 -6.90 1.56
C HIS A 80 -5.26 -6.02 1.32
N TYR A 81 -6.45 -6.60 1.42
CA TYR A 81 -7.72 -5.90 1.32
C TYR A 81 -8.41 -5.91 2.68
N LEU A 82 -8.47 -4.79 3.35
CA LEU A 82 -9.30 -4.61 4.52
C LEU A 82 -10.69 -4.22 4.07
N ARG A 83 -11.60 -5.20 4.02
CA ARG A 83 -12.98 -4.99 3.57
C ARG A 83 -13.83 -4.34 4.64
N HIS A 84 -13.70 -4.82 5.86
CA HIS A 84 -14.51 -4.42 7.01
C HIS A 84 -13.68 -4.50 8.29
N SER A 85 -13.79 -3.48 9.14
CA SER A 85 -13.09 -3.45 10.42
C SER A 85 -13.85 -4.25 11.47
N PRO A 86 -13.30 -5.37 11.96
CA PRO A 86 -13.98 -6.12 13.03
C PRO A 86 -13.97 -5.29 14.32
N LYS A 87 -15.15 -5.12 14.93
CA LYS A 87 -15.34 -4.46 16.23
C LYS A 87 -14.68 -3.06 16.33
N GLY A 88 -14.60 -2.33 15.22
CA GLY A 88 -14.00 -0.99 15.19
C GLY A 88 -12.50 -0.94 15.45
N LYS A 89 -11.78 -2.04 15.23
CA LYS A 89 -10.33 -2.12 15.41
C LYS A 89 -9.59 -1.05 14.59
N HIS A 90 -10.02 -0.80 13.37
CA HIS A 90 -9.36 0.10 12.44
C HIS A 90 -10.06 1.46 12.42
N LYS A 91 -9.28 2.52 12.57
CA LYS A 91 -9.73 3.90 12.51
C LYS A 91 -9.02 4.61 11.37
N VAL A 92 -9.74 5.43 10.62
CA VAL A 92 -9.19 6.18 9.49
C VAL A 92 -9.31 7.67 9.78
N ILE A 93 -8.19 8.36 9.71
CA ILE A 93 -8.11 9.81 9.75
C ILE A 93 -7.75 10.28 8.34
N LEU A 94 -8.69 10.95 7.67
CA LEU A 94 -8.44 11.58 6.39
C LEU A 94 -7.89 12.99 6.60
N VAL A 95 -6.75 13.27 5.98
CA VAL A 95 -6.11 14.58 6.03
C VAL A 95 -6.29 15.28 4.69
N GLY A 96 -6.77 16.52 4.71
CA GLY A 96 -7.08 17.31 3.51
C GLY A 96 -5.85 17.78 2.72
N GLU A 97 -4.78 17.03 2.76
CA GLU A 97 -3.51 17.31 2.10
C GLU A 97 -2.99 16.07 1.38
N SER A 98 -2.02 16.27 0.49
CA SER A 98 -1.26 15.15 -0.10
C SER A 98 -0.20 14.70 0.90
N LEU A 99 -0.28 13.46 1.35
CA LEU A 99 0.66 12.85 2.29
C LEU A 99 1.19 11.53 1.74
N GLY A 100 2.49 11.44 1.61
CA GLY A 100 3.18 10.27 1.06
C GLY A 100 2.82 9.97 -0.39
N TYR A 101 3.09 8.76 -0.80
CA TYR A 101 2.88 8.32 -2.19
C TYR A 101 1.49 7.83 -2.48
#